data_688576edaebdcaf15cce94c5dd846939
#
_entry.id   688576edaebdcaf15cce94c5dd846939
#
_cell.length_a   1.000
_cell.length_b   1.000
_cell.length_c   1.000
_cell.angle_alpha   90.00
_cell.angle_beta   90.00
_cell.angle_gamma   90.00
#
_symmetry.space_group_name_H-M   'P 1'
#
loop_
_entity.id
_entity.type
_entity.pdbx_description
1 polymer ?
#
loop_
_entity_poly.entity_id
_entity_poly.type
_entity_poly.pdbx_seq_one_letter_code
_entity_poly.pdbx_strand_id
1 'polypeptide(L)'
;MALVIALIESTDQALRIGHCLEDGGHRMIIIDNFRKAKALLLETPCDLIISDVHLENGGSVFDFLKWVKSKPQLLPIPFVLISLEPTKTAKYLADGVRLAARVFGAARYISIDVFDPVFLLKELAEYLPKIDSSDVLPNKQEKGE
;
A
#
# COMPACT_ATOMS: atom_id res chain seq x y z
N MET A 1 13.72 -7.14 0.62
CA MET A 1 12.60 -7.05 -0.35
C MET A 1 11.28 -7.19 0.39
N ALA A 2 10.35 -6.27 0.16
CA ALA A 2 9.04 -6.33 0.79
C ALA A 2 8.03 -6.98 -0.14
N LEU A 3 7.02 -7.61 0.44
CA LEU A 3 5.82 -8.04 -0.28
C LEU A 3 4.69 -7.10 0.09
N VAL A 4 4.11 -6.45 -0.91
CA VAL A 4 3.02 -5.50 -0.76
C VAL A 4 1.77 -6.08 -1.39
N ILE A 5 0.67 -6.07 -0.65
CA ILE A 5 -0.63 -6.45 -1.20
C ILE A 5 -1.41 -5.17 -1.42
N ALA A 6 -1.84 -4.94 -2.66
CA ALA A 6 -2.45 -3.69 -3.06
C ALA A 6 -3.85 -3.91 -3.65
N LEU A 7 -4.82 -3.20 -3.09
CA LEU A 7 -6.20 -3.18 -3.56
C LEU A 7 -6.39 -1.96 -4.45
N ILE A 8 -6.26 -2.15 -5.76
CA ILE A 8 -6.33 -1.05 -6.73
C ILE A 8 -7.20 -1.50 -7.89
N GLU A 9 -8.31 -0.79 -8.13
CA GLU A 9 -9.24 -1.17 -9.18
C GLU A 9 -8.80 -0.73 -10.57
N SER A 10 -8.15 0.44 -10.68
CA SER A 10 -7.69 0.93 -11.97
C SER A 10 -6.46 0.17 -12.42
N THR A 11 -6.56 -0.53 -13.55
CA THR A 11 -5.44 -1.27 -14.12
C THR A 11 -4.25 -0.35 -14.41
N ASP A 12 -4.50 0.84 -14.93
CA ASP A 12 -3.46 1.81 -15.23
C ASP A 12 -2.72 2.24 -13.97
N GLN A 13 -3.46 2.60 -12.91
CA GLN A 13 -2.85 3.00 -11.65
C GLN A 13 -2.09 1.84 -11.02
N ALA A 14 -2.66 0.64 -11.07
CA ALA A 14 -2.01 -0.56 -10.54
C ALA A 14 -0.67 -0.81 -11.22
N LEU A 15 -0.61 -0.66 -12.54
CA LEU A 15 0.64 -0.83 -13.27
C LEU A 15 1.68 0.22 -12.90
N ARG A 16 1.27 1.48 -12.76
CA ARG A 16 2.19 2.55 -12.40
C ARG A 16 2.77 2.35 -10.99
N ILE A 17 1.91 2.02 -10.04
CA ILE A 17 2.34 1.76 -8.66
C ILE A 17 3.22 0.52 -8.62
N GLY A 18 2.84 -0.53 -9.34
CA GLY A 18 3.59 -1.78 -9.40
C GLY A 18 5.01 -1.58 -9.93
N HIS A 19 5.15 -0.85 -11.04
CA HIS A 19 6.47 -0.55 -11.59
C HIS A 19 7.31 0.26 -10.59
N CYS A 20 6.68 1.23 -9.92
CA CYS A 20 7.35 2.04 -8.91
C CYS A 20 7.92 1.18 -7.79
N LEU A 21 7.13 0.25 -7.25
CA LEU A 21 7.56 -0.62 -6.16
C LEU A 21 8.61 -1.62 -6.63
N GLU A 22 8.45 -2.17 -7.83
CA GLU A 22 9.44 -3.11 -8.38
C GLU A 22 10.78 -2.43 -8.61
N ASP A 23 10.77 -1.19 -9.10
CA ASP A 23 12.00 -0.43 -9.26
C ASP A 23 12.68 -0.18 -7.91
N GLY A 24 11.91 -0.10 -6.85
CA GLY A 24 12.43 0.02 -5.48
C GLY A 24 12.85 -1.30 -4.85
N GLY A 25 12.78 -2.41 -5.59
CA GLY A 25 13.20 -3.72 -5.09
C GLY A 25 12.13 -4.48 -4.34
N HIS A 26 10.85 -4.12 -4.49
CA HIS A 26 9.75 -4.76 -3.77
C HIS A 26 8.85 -5.52 -4.72
N ARG A 27 8.08 -6.47 -4.19
CA ARG A 27 7.07 -7.21 -4.96
C ARG A 27 5.70 -6.71 -4.58
N MET A 28 4.79 -6.68 -5.57
CA MET A 28 3.41 -6.28 -5.33
C MET A 28 2.45 -7.30 -5.93
N ILE A 29 1.46 -7.69 -5.13
CA ILE A 29 0.33 -8.48 -5.61
C ILE A 29 -0.87 -7.54 -5.65
N ILE A 30 -1.50 -7.44 -6.83
CA ILE A 30 -2.62 -6.53 -7.07
C ILE A 30 -3.92 -7.32 -7.00
N ILE A 31 -4.85 -6.83 -6.19
CA ILE A 31 -6.17 -7.42 -6.02
C ILE A 31 -7.20 -6.34 -6.31
N ASP A 32 -8.32 -6.72 -6.92
CA ASP A 32 -9.34 -5.76 -7.35
C ASP A 32 -10.62 -5.79 -6.51
N ASN A 33 -10.70 -6.65 -5.49
CA ASN A 33 -11.86 -6.65 -4.61
C ASN A 33 -11.50 -7.13 -3.20
N PHE A 34 -12.38 -6.78 -2.23
CA PHE A 34 -12.10 -7.05 -0.82
C PHE A 34 -12.14 -8.53 -0.48
N ARG A 35 -13.00 -9.30 -1.13
CA ARG A 35 -13.12 -10.73 -0.82
C ARG A 35 -11.83 -11.48 -1.15
N LYS A 36 -11.28 -11.23 -2.33
CA LYS A 36 -10.01 -11.83 -2.72
C LYS A 36 -8.87 -11.37 -1.81
N ALA A 37 -8.89 -10.09 -1.43
CA ALA A 37 -7.88 -9.54 -0.55
C ALA A 37 -7.92 -10.21 0.82
N LYS A 38 -9.11 -10.41 1.38
CA LYS A 38 -9.25 -11.07 2.68
C LYS A 38 -8.71 -12.49 2.64
N ALA A 39 -9.05 -13.25 1.59
CA ALA A 39 -8.55 -14.62 1.44
C ALA A 39 -7.03 -14.64 1.36
N LEU A 40 -6.46 -13.76 0.54
CA LEU A 40 -5.01 -13.72 0.35
C LEU A 40 -4.28 -13.32 1.63
N LEU A 41 -4.80 -12.32 2.34
CA LEU A 41 -4.17 -11.82 3.56
C LEU A 41 -4.12 -12.87 4.68
N LEU A 42 -5.11 -13.76 4.73
CA LEU A 42 -5.13 -14.82 5.72
C LEU A 42 -4.12 -15.93 5.41
N GLU A 43 -3.72 -16.07 4.15
CA GLU A 43 -2.83 -17.15 3.72
C GLU A 43 -1.39 -16.70 3.48
N THR A 44 -1.18 -15.42 3.17
CA THR A 44 0.11 -14.95 2.67
C THR A 44 0.63 -13.83 3.57
N PRO A 45 1.79 -14.01 4.23
CA PRO A 45 2.40 -12.91 4.98
C PRO A 45 2.79 -11.78 4.04
N CYS A 46 2.56 -10.54 4.49
CA CYS A 46 2.98 -9.37 3.71
C CYS A 46 3.51 -8.30 4.66
N ASP A 47 4.18 -7.33 4.08
CA ASP A 47 4.86 -6.28 4.83
C ASP A 47 4.08 -4.97 4.84
N LEU A 48 3.19 -4.80 3.87
CA LEU A 48 2.43 -3.55 3.71
C LEU A 48 1.16 -3.83 2.95
N ILE A 49 0.07 -3.19 3.35
CA ILE A 49 -1.20 -3.23 2.63
C ILE A 49 -1.46 -1.82 2.09
N ILE A 50 -1.69 -1.72 0.78
CA ILE A 50 -2.07 -0.47 0.12
C ILE A 50 -3.47 -0.64 -0.43
N SER A 51 -4.32 0.38 -0.29
CA SER A 51 -5.66 0.32 -0.83
C SER A 51 -6.08 1.66 -1.42
N ASP A 52 -6.79 1.61 -2.54
CA ASP A 52 -7.54 2.76 -3.02
C ASP A 52 -8.57 3.18 -1.97
N VAL A 53 -8.88 4.46 -1.96
CA VAL A 53 -9.92 5.00 -1.07
C VAL A 53 -11.31 4.74 -1.65
N HIS A 54 -11.45 4.93 -2.96
CA HIS A 54 -12.75 4.86 -3.63
C HIS A 54 -12.81 3.61 -4.52
N LEU A 55 -13.29 2.51 -3.92
CA LEU A 55 -13.50 1.26 -4.63
C LEU A 55 -14.98 1.15 -4.96
N GLU A 56 -15.29 0.81 -6.21
CA GLU A 56 -16.67 0.67 -6.65
C GLU A 56 -17.21 -0.73 -6.42
N ASN A 57 -16.31 -1.72 -6.46
CA ASN A 57 -16.68 -3.12 -6.33
C ASN A 57 -16.23 -3.66 -4.99
N GLY A 58 -17.16 -3.97 -4.09
CA GLY A 58 -16.82 -4.67 -2.88
C GLY A 58 -17.02 -3.93 -1.59
N GLY A 59 -17.65 -2.76 -1.62
CA GLY A 59 -18.07 -2.06 -0.42
C GLY A 59 -17.06 -1.03 0.08
N SER A 60 -17.13 -0.73 1.36
CA SER A 60 -16.36 0.35 1.96
C SER A 60 -14.95 -0.08 2.32
N VAL A 61 -13.97 0.75 1.94
CA VAL A 61 -12.58 0.53 2.34
C VAL A 61 -12.44 0.60 3.87
N PHE A 62 -13.28 1.38 4.54
CA PHE A 62 -13.20 1.49 5.99
C PHE A 62 -13.68 0.21 6.68
N ASP A 63 -14.67 -0.47 6.12
CA ASP A 63 -15.08 -1.78 6.61
C ASP A 63 -13.96 -2.80 6.44
N PHE A 64 -13.28 -2.76 5.30
CA PHE A 64 -12.13 -3.62 5.07
C PHE A 64 -11.00 -3.32 6.05
N LEU A 65 -10.71 -2.04 6.26
CA LEU A 65 -9.68 -1.62 7.21
C LEU A 65 -10.00 -2.12 8.63
N LYS A 66 -11.26 -1.97 9.06
CA LYS A 66 -11.69 -2.48 10.37
C LYS A 66 -11.51 -3.98 10.45
N TRP A 67 -11.85 -4.71 9.39
CA TRP A 67 -11.64 -6.15 9.34
C TRP A 67 -10.17 -6.51 9.50
N VAL A 68 -9.27 -5.84 8.75
CA VAL A 68 -7.83 -6.08 8.86
C VAL A 68 -7.35 -5.87 10.29
N LYS A 69 -7.75 -4.76 10.90
CA LYS A 69 -7.30 -4.43 12.24
C LYS A 69 -7.93 -5.29 13.33
N SER A 70 -8.97 -6.06 12.99
CA SER A 70 -9.57 -7.02 13.92
C SER A 70 -8.83 -8.36 13.97
N LYS A 71 -7.93 -8.62 13.02
CA LYS A 71 -7.20 -9.91 12.97
C LYS A 71 -5.82 -9.75 13.61
N PRO A 72 -5.53 -10.54 14.68
CA PRO A 72 -4.25 -10.38 15.36
C PRO A 72 -3.02 -10.51 14.47
N GLN A 73 -3.06 -11.42 13.49
CA GLN A 73 -1.92 -11.61 12.57
C GLN A 73 -1.76 -10.47 11.58
N LEU A 74 -2.81 -9.67 11.34
CA LEU A 74 -2.77 -8.55 10.39
C LEU A 74 -2.61 -7.20 11.08
N LEU A 75 -2.93 -7.13 12.36
CA LEU A 75 -2.90 -5.88 13.11
C LEU A 75 -1.56 -5.13 13.01
N PRO A 76 -0.40 -5.79 13.09
CA PRO A 76 0.88 -5.07 13.02
C PRO A 76 1.25 -4.58 11.63
N ILE A 77 0.57 -5.06 10.57
CA ILE A 77 0.94 -4.71 9.20
C ILE A 77 0.44 -3.31 8.89
N PRO A 78 1.31 -2.37 8.45
CA PRO A 78 0.86 -1.03 8.09
C PRO A 78 -0.17 -1.07 6.97
N PHE A 79 -1.19 -0.24 7.09
CA PHE A 79 -2.26 -0.10 6.09
C PHE A 79 -2.22 1.34 5.59
N VAL A 80 -1.96 1.52 4.29
CA VAL A 80 -1.84 2.84 3.68
C VAL A 80 -2.95 3.01 2.65
N LEU A 81 -3.71 4.09 2.79
CA LEU A 81 -4.69 4.50 1.80
C LEU A 81 -4.03 5.42 0.79
N ILE A 82 -4.35 5.22 -0.49
CA ILE A 82 -3.77 6.00 -1.55
C ILE A 82 -4.86 6.51 -2.50
N SER A 83 -4.72 7.75 -2.94
CA SER A 83 -5.58 8.33 -3.95
C SER A 83 -4.70 8.96 -5.03
N LEU A 84 -4.66 8.35 -6.21
CA LEU A 84 -3.88 8.86 -7.33
C LEU A 84 -4.78 9.66 -8.24
N GLU A 85 -4.34 10.88 -8.56
CA GLU A 85 -5.03 11.76 -9.49
C GLU A 85 -6.51 11.88 -9.15
N PRO A 86 -6.82 12.29 -7.91
CA PRO A 86 -8.21 12.27 -7.43
C PRO A 86 -9.10 13.24 -8.18
N THR A 87 -10.38 12.89 -8.29
CA THR A 87 -11.40 13.79 -8.85
C THR A 87 -11.59 14.98 -7.92
N LYS A 88 -12.31 16.00 -8.41
CA LYS A 88 -12.67 17.16 -7.57
C LYS A 88 -13.47 16.73 -6.35
N THR A 89 -14.41 15.81 -6.54
CA THR A 89 -15.22 15.29 -5.43
C THR A 89 -14.33 14.58 -4.40
N ALA A 90 -13.39 13.76 -4.87
CA ALA A 90 -12.47 13.06 -3.98
C ALA A 90 -11.61 14.05 -3.19
N LYS A 91 -11.14 15.13 -3.84
CA LYS A 91 -10.37 16.15 -3.14
C LYS A 91 -11.22 16.88 -2.09
N TYR A 92 -12.46 17.15 -2.41
CA TYR A 92 -13.37 17.80 -1.47
C TYR A 92 -13.58 16.97 -0.21
N LEU A 93 -13.61 15.64 -0.35
CA LEU A 93 -13.83 14.73 0.76
C LEU A 93 -12.55 14.31 1.49
N ALA A 94 -11.39 14.76 1.01
CA ALA A 94 -10.09 14.25 1.48
C ALA A 94 -9.86 14.41 2.98
N ASP A 95 -10.27 15.53 3.56
CA ASP A 95 -10.04 15.76 4.99
C ASP A 95 -10.83 14.78 5.84
N GLY A 96 -12.09 14.53 5.47
CA GLY A 96 -12.94 13.55 6.17
C GLY A 96 -12.38 12.15 6.03
N VAL A 97 -11.91 11.79 4.83
CA VAL A 97 -11.30 10.48 4.59
C VAL A 97 -10.04 10.31 5.42
N ARG A 98 -9.21 11.34 5.47
CA ARG A 98 -7.96 11.28 6.25
C ARG A 98 -8.24 11.07 7.73
N LEU A 99 -9.24 11.77 8.25
CA LEU A 99 -9.63 11.63 9.65
C LEU A 99 -10.17 10.23 9.94
N ALA A 100 -11.08 9.73 9.09
CA ALA A 100 -11.64 8.40 9.25
C ALA A 100 -10.57 7.33 9.16
N ALA A 101 -9.64 7.47 8.23
CA ALA A 101 -8.53 6.53 8.09
C ALA A 101 -7.72 6.42 9.37
N ARG A 102 -7.40 7.56 9.97
CA ARG A 102 -6.65 7.59 11.22
C ARG A 102 -7.43 6.91 12.35
N VAL A 103 -8.71 7.23 12.46
CA VAL A 103 -9.56 6.67 13.52
C VAL A 103 -9.65 5.15 13.41
N PHE A 104 -9.74 4.62 12.19
CA PHE A 104 -9.88 3.17 11.98
C PHE A 104 -8.53 2.43 11.90
N GLY A 105 -7.42 3.14 12.07
CA GLY A 105 -6.12 2.49 12.23
C GLY A 105 -5.22 2.44 11.02
N ALA A 106 -5.51 3.22 9.97
CA ALA A 106 -4.59 3.33 8.85
C ALA A 106 -3.32 4.08 9.28
N ALA A 107 -2.17 3.64 8.78
CA ALA A 107 -0.91 4.28 9.09
C ALA A 107 -0.79 5.63 8.37
N ARG A 108 -1.37 5.74 7.17
CA ARG A 108 -1.28 6.95 6.38
C ARG A 108 -2.32 7.00 5.28
N TYR A 109 -2.64 8.22 4.85
CA TYR A 109 -3.40 8.50 3.64
C TYR A 109 -2.54 9.37 2.74
N ILE A 110 -2.23 8.86 1.53
CA ILE A 110 -1.41 9.58 0.55
C ILE A 110 -2.30 9.97 -0.63
N SER A 111 -2.35 11.27 -0.91
CA SER A 111 -3.07 11.79 -2.07
C SER A 111 -2.07 12.46 -3.01
N ILE A 112 -2.05 12.02 -4.27
CA ILE A 112 -1.08 12.50 -5.26
C ILE A 112 -1.83 13.02 -6.47
N ASP A 113 -1.76 14.32 -6.71
CA ASP A 113 -2.46 14.96 -7.84
C ASP A 113 -1.87 14.55 -9.18
N VAL A 114 -0.55 14.50 -9.27
CA VAL A 114 0.15 14.05 -10.46
C VAL A 114 1.13 12.98 -10.03
N PHE A 115 1.03 11.80 -10.63
CA PHE A 115 1.81 10.66 -10.21
C PHE A 115 3.32 10.93 -10.32
N ASP A 116 4.03 10.71 -9.23
CA ASP A 116 5.47 10.87 -9.12
C ASP A 116 6.04 9.65 -8.41
N PRO A 117 6.73 8.75 -9.15
CA PRO A 117 7.27 7.52 -8.54
C PRO A 117 8.26 7.77 -7.42
N VAL A 118 9.09 8.78 -7.55
CA VAL A 118 10.09 9.10 -6.51
C VAL A 118 9.39 9.55 -5.23
N PHE A 119 8.38 10.40 -5.36
CA PHE A 119 7.61 10.86 -4.22
C PHE A 119 6.89 9.69 -3.54
N LEU A 120 6.27 8.81 -4.32
CA LEU A 120 5.55 7.66 -3.78
C LEU A 120 6.48 6.74 -2.99
N LEU A 121 7.64 6.39 -3.55
CA LEU A 121 8.61 5.56 -2.85
C LEU A 121 9.08 6.21 -1.56
N LYS A 122 9.31 7.52 -1.59
CA LYS A 122 9.74 8.26 -0.40
C LYS A 122 8.67 8.22 0.68
N GLU A 123 7.40 8.40 0.30
CA GLU A 123 6.29 8.37 1.25
C GLU A 123 6.06 6.99 1.84
N LEU A 124 6.33 5.93 1.08
CA LEU A 124 6.15 4.56 1.55
C LEU A 124 7.35 4.01 2.30
N ALA A 125 8.50 4.67 2.20
CA ALA A 125 9.77 4.13 2.71
C ALA A 125 9.71 3.77 4.20
N GLU A 126 9.02 4.56 5.01
CA GLU A 126 8.95 4.28 6.45
C GLU A 126 8.09 3.07 6.79
N TYR A 127 7.23 2.63 5.86
CA TYR A 127 6.36 1.48 6.05
C TYR A 127 6.89 0.21 5.39
N LEU A 128 7.98 0.31 4.65
CA LEU A 128 8.60 -0.82 4.00
C LEU A 128 9.81 -1.27 4.81
N PRO A 129 10.10 -2.58 4.86
CA PRO A 129 11.29 -3.05 5.54
C PRO A 129 12.53 -2.40 4.95
N LYS A 130 13.43 -1.95 5.82
CA LYS A 130 14.70 -1.39 5.37
C LYS A 130 15.61 -2.52 4.88
N ILE A 131 16.31 -2.23 3.80
CA ILE A 131 17.37 -3.12 3.35
C ILE A 131 18.55 -2.84 4.27
N ASP A 132 18.92 -3.81 5.12
CA ASP A 132 20.10 -3.63 5.95
C ASP A 132 21.34 -4.11 5.18
N SER A 133 22.52 -3.86 5.76
CA SER A 133 23.77 -4.18 5.09
C SER A 133 23.97 -5.68 4.83
N SER A 134 23.26 -6.53 5.57
CA SER A 134 23.34 -7.97 5.36
C SER A 134 22.56 -8.44 4.15
N ASP A 135 21.57 -7.66 3.74
CA ASP A 135 20.75 -7.97 2.56
C ASP A 135 21.38 -7.43 1.28
N VAL A 136 22.29 -6.48 1.42
CA VAL A 136 23.02 -5.94 0.29
C VAL A 136 24.27 -6.75 0.15
N LEU A 137 24.36 -7.70 -0.50
CA LEU A 137 25.40 -8.61 -0.46
C LEU A 137 26.59 -8.36 -1.15
N PRO A 138 27.25 -8.26 -0.49
CA PRO A 138 28.06 -7.77 -0.69
C PRO A 138 28.64 -7.98 -1.71
N ASN A 139 28.28 -8.17 -1.48
CA ASN A 139 28.51 -7.86 -2.19
C ASN A 139 29.13 -7.34 -2.40
N LYS A 140 29.22 -7.49 -2.17
CA LYS A 140 29.51 -6.92 -2.34
C LYS A 140 30.34 -6.69 -2.27
N GLN A 141 30.53 -7.19 -1.94
CA GLN A 141 31.06 -6.79 -1.94
C GLN A 141 31.65 -6.72 -2.19
N GLU A 142 31.65 -7.13 -2.02
CA GLU A 142 31.99 -6.80 -2.41
C GLU A 142 32.55 -6.57 -2.56
N LYS A 143 32.95 -6.81 -2.47
CA LYS A 143 33.42 -6.37 -2.74
C LYS A 143 34.00 -6.04 -2.74
N GLY A 144 34.27 -6.45 -2.38
CA GLY A 144 34.59 -6.00 -2.45
C GLY A 144 35.14 -6.00 -2.32
N GLU A 145 35.27 -6.12 -2.32
CA GLU A 145 35.43 -5.96 -2.34
C GLU A 145 35.66 -5.82 -2.56
#